data_459d66e45e81bcfc862df2ea1cf5ad70
#
_entry.id   459d66e45e81bcfc862df2ea1cf5ad70
#
_cell.length_a   1.000
_cell.length_b   1.000
_cell.length_c   1.000
_cell.angle_alpha   90.00
_cell.angle_beta   90.00
_cell.angle_gamma   90.00
#
_symmetry.space_group_name_H-M   'P 1'
#
loop_
_entity.id
_entity.type
_entity.pdbx_description
1 polymer ?
#
loop_
_entity_poly.entity_id
_entity_poly.type
_entity_poly.pdbx_seq_one_letter_code
_entity_poly.pdbx_strand_id
1 'polypeptide(L)'
;FGVEPGMTVVEALPGGGWYTKILLPYLGSDGALIGAAYSLDMYALFPFATEEFMARQENWTTDFVAGAEGWRGDSGASVVATRFGSMPGDVDGTVDVVLMIRALHNLARFENAGDGPYLTTALADAYRALKPGGVLGVVQHHARDDMPDDWANGQNGYLKKQRVIDAAIAAGFELVGESDINANANDQPTTDDIVWRLPPGLLTSEDDPDLRAELEAVGESNRMTLKFVKPE
;
A
#
# COMPACT_ATOMS: atom_id res chain seq x y z
N PHE A 1 7.22 8.08 9.69
CA PHE A 1 7.31 6.68 10.10
C PHE A 1 8.66 6.33 10.74
N GLY A 2 9.68 7.17 10.57
CA GLY A 2 11.00 6.95 11.17
C GLY A 2 11.90 6.02 10.35
N VAL A 3 11.75 6.01 9.03
CA VAL A 3 12.69 5.30 8.14
C VAL A 3 14.04 6.01 8.17
N GLU A 4 15.11 5.25 8.37
CA GLU A 4 16.50 5.75 8.46
C GLU A 4 17.41 4.93 7.53
N PRO A 5 18.58 5.48 7.11
CA PRO A 5 19.61 4.73 6.40
C PRO A 5 20.04 3.48 7.19
N GLY A 6 20.31 2.39 6.46
CA GLY A 6 20.71 1.10 7.03
C GLY A 6 19.56 0.20 7.48
N MET A 7 18.31 0.69 7.48
CA MET A 7 17.14 -0.12 7.85
C MET A 7 16.76 -1.13 6.78
N THR A 8 16.09 -2.20 7.21
CA THR A 8 15.34 -3.13 6.35
C THR A 8 13.89 -2.68 6.26
N VAL A 9 13.43 -2.37 5.04
CA VAL A 9 12.07 -1.85 4.78
C VAL A 9 11.31 -2.78 3.86
N VAL A 10 10.06 -3.10 4.20
CA VAL A 10 9.10 -3.71 3.27
C VAL A 10 8.26 -2.60 2.63
N GLU A 11 8.25 -2.54 1.30
CA GLU A 11 7.36 -1.70 0.51
C GLU A 11 6.22 -2.57 -0.03
N ALA A 12 5.00 -2.33 0.45
CA ALA A 12 3.82 -3.00 -0.06
C ALA A 12 3.41 -2.41 -1.41
N LEU A 13 3.25 -3.28 -2.40
CA LEU A 13 2.74 -2.95 -3.74
C LEU A 13 3.53 -1.84 -4.43
N PRO A 14 4.84 -2.01 -4.66
CA PRO A 14 5.71 -0.97 -5.21
C PRO A 14 5.28 -0.48 -6.61
N GLY A 15 4.44 -1.23 -7.33
CA GLY A 15 3.92 -0.84 -8.64
C GLY A 15 5.03 -0.49 -9.63
N GLY A 16 5.01 0.74 -10.15
CA GLY A 16 6.07 1.27 -11.04
C GLY A 16 7.32 1.75 -10.33
N GLY A 17 7.48 1.46 -9.02
CA GLY A 17 8.67 1.76 -8.24
C GLY A 17 8.79 3.20 -7.79
N TRP A 18 7.67 3.91 -7.57
CA TRP A 18 7.73 5.31 -7.14
C TRP A 18 8.50 5.48 -5.84
N TYR A 19 8.09 4.79 -4.77
CA TYR A 19 8.79 4.85 -3.49
C TYR A 19 10.09 4.03 -3.51
N THR A 20 10.13 2.92 -4.24
CA THR A 20 11.35 2.11 -4.46
C THR A 20 12.53 2.98 -4.88
N LYS A 21 12.33 3.87 -5.87
CA LYS A 21 13.37 4.78 -6.39
C LYS A 21 13.86 5.80 -5.38
N ILE A 22 13.06 6.10 -4.36
CA ILE A 22 13.42 6.98 -3.24
C ILE A 22 14.11 6.18 -2.15
N LEU A 23 13.52 5.02 -1.78
CA LEU A 23 13.99 4.20 -0.66
C LEU A 23 15.36 3.58 -0.93
N LEU A 24 15.58 3.04 -2.13
CA LEU A 24 16.85 2.37 -2.44
C LEU A 24 18.09 3.24 -2.19
N PRO A 25 18.19 4.47 -2.76
CA PRO A 25 19.34 5.33 -2.46
C PRO A 25 19.33 5.88 -1.03
N TYR A 26 18.15 6.09 -0.44
CA TYR A 26 18.04 6.64 0.91
C TYR A 26 18.50 5.64 1.99
N LEU A 27 18.12 4.37 1.86
CA LEU A 27 18.53 3.32 2.80
C LEU A 27 20.03 3.04 2.73
N GLY A 28 20.68 3.28 1.58
CA GLY A 28 22.11 3.11 1.41
C GLY A 28 22.57 1.66 1.39
N SER A 29 23.88 1.44 1.22
CA SER A 29 24.47 0.10 1.03
C SER A 29 24.26 -0.87 2.20
N ASP A 30 24.06 -0.35 3.40
CA ASP A 30 23.83 -1.15 4.61
C ASP A 30 22.35 -1.49 4.82
N GLY A 31 21.45 -0.88 4.03
CA GLY A 31 20.02 -1.12 4.09
C GLY A 31 19.53 -2.22 3.16
N ALA A 32 18.27 -2.61 3.33
CA ALA A 32 17.59 -3.58 2.49
C ALA A 32 16.15 -3.14 2.18
N LEU A 33 15.70 -3.39 0.96
CA LEU A 33 14.33 -3.18 0.52
C LEU A 33 13.69 -4.51 0.08
N ILE A 34 12.53 -4.80 0.61
CA ILE A 34 11.72 -5.96 0.25
C ILE A 34 10.45 -5.47 -0.43
N GLY A 35 10.32 -5.66 -1.74
CA GLY A 35 9.06 -5.40 -2.44
C GLY A 35 8.07 -6.53 -2.18
N ALA A 36 6.87 -6.23 -1.70
CA ALA A 36 5.81 -7.21 -1.46
C ALA A 36 4.60 -6.94 -2.35
N ALA A 37 4.29 -7.86 -3.28
CA ALA A 37 3.14 -7.78 -4.17
C ALA A 37 1.92 -8.54 -3.64
N TYR A 38 0.77 -8.42 -4.31
CA TYR A 38 -0.37 -9.31 -4.10
C TYR A 38 -0.01 -10.77 -4.46
N SER A 39 -0.71 -11.72 -3.86
CA SER A 39 -0.69 -13.10 -4.29
C SER A 39 -1.26 -13.27 -5.71
N LEU A 40 -0.90 -14.33 -6.41
CA LEU A 40 -1.35 -14.55 -7.79
C LEU A 40 -2.86 -14.78 -7.88
N ASP A 41 -3.43 -15.48 -6.91
CA ASP A 41 -4.87 -15.70 -6.82
C ASP A 41 -5.64 -14.39 -6.63
N MET A 42 -5.12 -13.45 -5.84
CA MET A 42 -5.72 -12.12 -5.72
C MET A 42 -5.62 -11.33 -7.02
N TYR A 43 -4.48 -11.40 -7.74
CA TYR A 43 -4.36 -10.73 -9.03
C TYR A 43 -5.39 -11.23 -10.05
N ALA A 44 -5.73 -12.52 -10.02
CA ALA A 44 -6.73 -13.12 -10.91
C ALA A 44 -8.16 -12.57 -10.71
N LEU A 45 -8.44 -11.94 -9.57
CA LEU A 45 -9.75 -11.33 -9.26
C LEU A 45 -9.96 -9.95 -9.90
N PHE A 46 -8.89 -9.31 -10.40
CA PHE A 46 -9.03 -8.01 -11.02
C PHE A 46 -9.66 -8.10 -12.42
N PRO A 47 -10.57 -7.18 -12.78
CA PRO A 47 -11.22 -7.20 -14.10
C PRO A 47 -10.26 -7.10 -15.29
N PHE A 48 -9.06 -6.58 -15.07
CA PHE A 48 -8.00 -6.44 -16.07
C PHE A 48 -7.00 -7.61 -16.11
N ALA A 49 -7.26 -8.68 -15.35
CA ALA A 49 -6.38 -9.85 -15.26
C ALA A 49 -6.49 -10.73 -16.53
N THR A 50 -5.88 -10.27 -17.61
CA THR A 50 -5.71 -11.07 -18.83
C THR A 50 -4.63 -12.15 -18.66
N GLU A 51 -4.60 -13.16 -19.54
CA GLU A 51 -3.54 -14.18 -19.54
C GLU A 51 -2.14 -13.53 -19.62
N GLU A 52 -1.98 -12.51 -20.46
CA GLU A 52 -0.72 -11.79 -20.59
C GLU A 52 -0.34 -11.03 -19.33
N PHE A 53 -1.32 -10.40 -18.66
CA PHE A 53 -1.10 -9.76 -17.38
C PHE A 53 -0.66 -10.79 -16.32
N MET A 54 -1.35 -11.93 -16.22
CA MET A 54 -1.02 -12.97 -15.25
C MET A 54 0.36 -13.58 -15.50
N ALA A 55 0.73 -13.82 -16.77
CA ALA A 55 2.08 -14.29 -17.12
C ALA A 55 3.19 -13.30 -16.68
N ARG A 56 2.94 -11.99 -16.79
CA ARG A 56 3.85 -10.98 -16.23
C ARG A 56 3.90 -11.04 -14.70
N GLN A 57 2.76 -11.28 -14.05
CA GLN A 57 2.74 -11.39 -12.59
C GLN A 57 3.52 -12.61 -12.09
N GLU A 58 3.51 -13.74 -12.78
CA GLU A 58 4.31 -14.92 -12.40
C GLU A 58 5.80 -14.59 -12.26
N ASN A 59 6.33 -13.75 -13.14
CA ASN A 59 7.74 -13.34 -13.16
C ASN A 59 8.03 -12.08 -12.34
N TRP A 60 7.00 -11.42 -11.79
CA TRP A 60 7.14 -10.08 -11.18
C TRP A 60 8.26 -10.01 -10.11
N THR A 61 8.45 -11.03 -9.28
CA THR A 61 9.48 -11.01 -8.24
C THR A 61 10.89 -10.91 -8.81
N THR A 62 11.16 -11.58 -9.92
CA THR A 62 12.44 -11.50 -10.63
C THR A 62 12.58 -10.18 -11.39
N ASP A 63 11.52 -9.78 -12.10
CA ASP A 63 11.52 -8.58 -12.94
C ASP A 63 11.62 -7.30 -12.09
N PHE A 64 10.95 -7.27 -10.92
CA PHE A 64 11.05 -6.16 -9.99
C PHE A 64 12.48 -5.98 -9.46
N VAL A 65 13.13 -7.06 -9.03
CA VAL A 65 14.52 -7.02 -8.55
C VAL A 65 15.44 -6.54 -9.67
N ALA A 66 15.34 -7.10 -10.87
CA ALA A 66 16.15 -6.68 -12.01
C ALA A 66 15.93 -5.19 -12.38
N GLY A 67 14.68 -4.71 -12.34
CA GLY A 67 14.38 -3.29 -12.56
C GLY A 67 14.92 -2.39 -11.46
N ALA A 68 14.82 -2.81 -10.21
CA ALA A 68 15.29 -2.07 -9.05
C ALA A 68 16.83 -1.88 -9.02
N GLU A 69 17.59 -2.85 -9.53
CA GLU A 69 19.06 -2.72 -9.70
C GLU A 69 19.43 -1.47 -10.52
N GLY A 70 18.64 -1.12 -11.54
CA GLY A 70 18.85 0.10 -12.32
C GLY A 70 18.56 1.40 -11.58
N TRP A 71 17.82 1.35 -10.46
CA TRP A 71 17.44 2.51 -9.67
C TRP A 71 18.30 2.72 -8.42
N ARG A 72 18.92 1.66 -7.91
CA ARG A 72 19.67 1.73 -6.64
C ARG A 72 21.00 2.46 -6.75
N GLY A 73 21.62 2.51 -7.95
CA GLY A 73 22.99 3.00 -8.13
C GLY A 73 24.04 2.11 -7.41
N ASP A 74 25.27 2.61 -7.33
CA ASP A 74 26.40 1.82 -6.78
C ASP A 74 26.36 1.66 -5.24
N SER A 75 25.62 2.52 -4.54
CA SER A 75 25.57 2.59 -3.07
C SER A 75 24.16 2.43 -2.48
N GLY A 76 23.20 2.03 -3.27
CA GLY A 76 21.83 1.82 -2.80
C GLY A 76 21.65 0.49 -2.06
N ALA A 77 20.52 0.36 -1.37
CA ALA A 77 20.16 -0.81 -0.59
C ALA A 77 20.06 -2.07 -1.44
N SER A 78 20.31 -3.24 -0.82
CA SER A 78 19.97 -4.51 -1.43
C SER A 78 18.46 -4.63 -1.67
N VAL A 79 18.03 -5.36 -2.70
CA VAL A 79 16.62 -5.51 -3.04
C VAL A 79 16.26 -6.97 -3.24
N VAL A 80 15.14 -7.36 -2.65
CA VAL A 80 14.48 -8.65 -2.88
C VAL A 80 12.98 -8.43 -3.09
N ALA A 81 12.27 -9.44 -3.58
CA ALA A 81 10.85 -9.35 -3.80
C ALA A 81 10.11 -10.61 -3.31
N THR A 82 8.90 -10.41 -2.83
CA THR A 82 8.02 -11.46 -2.32
C THR A 82 6.55 -11.14 -2.59
N ARG A 83 5.64 -11.97 -2.09
CA ARG A 83 4.20 -11.73 -2.13
C ARG A 83 3.61 -11.91 -0.75
N PHE A 84 2.59 -11.13 -0.44
CA PHE A 84 1.76 -11.41 0.74
C PHE A 84 1.12 -12.80 0.63
N GLY A 85 1.07 -13.51 1.75
CA GLY A 85 0.65 -14.91 1.82
C GLY A 85 1.74 -15.95 1.50
N SER A 86 2.92 -15.50 1.02
CA SER A 86 4.07 -16.37 0.74
C SER A 86 5.41 -15.74 1.12
N MET A 87 5.40 -14.81 2.05
CA MET A 87 6.63 -14.19 2.55
C MET A 87 7.53 -15.25 3.23
N PRO A 88 8.80 -15.37 2.84
CA PRO A 88 9.70 -16.38 3.40
C PRO A 88 9.91 -16.21 4.90
N GLY A 89 10.11 -17.33 5.61
CA GLY A 89 10.28 -17.32 7.08
C GLY A 89 11.61 -16.72 7.56
N ASP A 90 12.59 -16.58 6.70
CA ASP A 90 13.86 -15.90 7.01
C ASP A 90 13.72 -14.37 7.10
N VAL A 91 12.57 -13.83 6.69
CA VAL A 91 12.21 -12.41 6.87
C VAL A 91 11.65 -12.15 8.27
N ASP A 92 11.23 -13.19 9.02
CA ASP A 92 10.59 -13.06 10.32
C ASP A 92 11.47 -12.32 11.33
N GLY A 93 10.93 -11.25 11.91
CA GLY A 93 11.63 -10.45 12.93
C GLY A 93 12.88 -9.72 12.44
N THR A 94 13.03 -9.52 11.12
CA THR A 94 14.21 -8.85 10.54
C THR A 94 13.95 -7.44 10.01
N VAL A 95 12.67 -7.07 9.84
CA VAL A 95 12.25 -5.82 9.22
C VAL A 95 12.08 -4.71 10.26
N ASP A 96 12.58 -3.52 9.96
CA ASP A 96 12.44 -2.34 10.82
C ASP A 96 11.12 -1.60 10.54
N VAL A 97 10.76 -1.46 9.26
CA VAL A 97 9.55 -0.72 8.84
C VAL A 97 8.85 -1.44 7.71
N VAL A 98 7.52 -1.57 7.82
CA VAL A 98 6.64 -1.96 6.71
C VAL A 98 5.84 -0.73 6.28
N LEU A 99 5.87 -0.38 4.99
CA LEU A 99 5.14 0.74 4.41
C LEU A 99 3.98 0.22 3.54
N MET A 100 2.75 0.52 3.95
CA MET A 100 1.53 0.23 3.20
C MET A 100 0.90 1.53 2.71
N ILE A 101 1.41 2.04 1.58
CA ILE A 101 1.01 3.33 1.04
C ILE A 101 0.02 3.14 -0.11
N ARG A 102 -1.26 3.46 0.12
CA ARG A 102 -2.38 3.28 -0.80
C ARG A 102 -2.56 1.81 -1.23
N ALA A 103 -2.20 0.89 -0.34
CA ALA A 103 -2.18 -0.54 -0.61
C ALA A 103 -3.42 -1.28 -0.06
N LEU A 104 -4.00 -0.78 1.03
CA LEU A 104 -4.97 -1.55 1.82
C LEU A 104 -6.35 -1.69 1.16
N HIS A 105 -6.77 -0.74 0.33
CA HIS A 105 -8.13 -0.73 -0.22
C HIS A 105 -8.45 -1.96 -1.07
N ASN A 106 -7.52 -2.42 -1.91
CA ASN A 106 -7.75 -3.62 -2.70
C ASN A 106 -7.72 -4.91 -1.87
N LEU A 107 -6.82 -4.99 -0.89
CA LEU A 107 -6.79 -6.11 0.07
C LEU A 107 -8.12 -6.21 0.82
N ALA A 108 -8.63 -5.08 1.33
CA ALA A 108 -9.91 -4.99 2.02
C ALA A 108 -11.10 -5.29 1.10
N ARG A 109 -11.09 -4.79 -0.13
CA ARG A 109 -12.14 -4.99 -1.12
C ARG A 109 -12.42 -6.46 -1.36
N PHE A 110 -11.40 -7.24 -1.69
CA PHE A 110 -11.58 -8.66 -2.00
C PHE A 110 -11.86 -9.49 -0.74
N GLU A 111 -11.28 -9.13 0.41
CA GLU A 111 -11.63 -9.77 1.67
C GLU A 111 -13.10 -9.51 2.04
N ASN A 112 -13.61 -8.28 1.85
CA ASN A 112 -15.02 -7.95 2.07
C ASN A 112 -15.97 -8.66 1.11
N ALA A 113 -15.53 -8.94 -0.11
CA ALA A 113 -16.29 -9.73 -1.09
C ALA A 113 -16.34 -11.22 -0.75
N GLY A 114 -15.50 -11.68 0.19
CA GLY A 114 -15.41 -13.09 0.58
C GLY A 114 -14.50 -13.92 -0.32
N ASP A 115 -13.64 -13.27 -1.13
CA ASP A 115 -12.75 -13.94 -2.08
C ASP A 115 -11.51 -14.55 -1.40
N GLY A 116 -11.17 -14.08 -0.19
CA GLY A 116 -10.05 -14.58 0.59
C GLY A 116 -9.60 -13.60 1.68
N PRO A 117 -8.81 -14.03 2.66
CA PRO A 117 -8.39 -13.21 3.81
C PRO A 117 -7.20 -12.29 3.46
N TYR A 118 -7.26 -11.53 2.37
CA TYR A 118 -6.10 -10.83 1.81
C TYR A 118 -5.57 -9.71 2.70
N LEU A 119 -6.44 -8.89 3.31
CA LEU A 119 -6.03 -7.86 4.25
C LEU A 119 -5.47 -8.47 5.53
N THR A 120 -6.19 -9.44 6.08
CA THR A 120 -5.77 -10.19 7.28
C THR A 120 -4.41 -10.85 7.07
N THR A 121 -4.20 -11.51 5.93
CA THR A 121 -2.93 -12.16 5.58
C THR A 121 -1.79 -11.16 5.43
N ALA A 122 -2.02 -10.05 4.72
CA ALA A 122 -0.99 -9.03 4.51
C ALA A 122 -0.56 -8.36 5.83
N LEU A 123 -1.51 -8.08 6.73
CA LEU A 123 -1.20 -7.52 8.05
C LEU A 123 -0.50 -8.56 8.95
N ALA A 124 -0.87 -9.84 8.89
CA ALA A 124 -0.19 -10.90 9.62
C ALA A 124 1.26 -11.10 9.13
N ASP A 125 1.50 -11.09 7.82
CA ASP A 125 2.84 -11.12 7.24
C ASP A 125 3.67 -9.92 7.67
N ALA A 126 3.09 -8.71 7.64
CA ALA A 126 3.75 -7.49 8.12
C ALA A 126 4.13 -7.60 9.60
N TYR A 127 3.20 -8.10 10.43
CA TYR A 127 3.46 -8.30 11.86
C TYR A 127 4.56 -9.32 12.11
N ARG A 128 4.55 -10.43 11.40
CA ARG A 128 5.55 -11.49 11.51
C ARG A 128 6.93 -11.01 11.09
N ALA A 129 7.02 -10.28 9.97
CA ALA A 129 8.27 -9.76 9.42
C ALA A 129 8.94 -8.72 10.32
N LEU A 130 8.16 -7.87 10.99
CA LEU A 130 8.69 -6.79 11.82
C LEU A 130 9.41 -7.32 13.07
N LYS A 131 10.51 -6.66 13.41
CA LYS A 131 11.15 -6.76 14.75
C LYS A 131 10.18 -6.33 15.85
N PRO A 132 10.33 -6.79 17.09
CA PRO A 132 9.73 -6.10 18.25
C PRO A 132 10.09 -4.61 18.21
N GLY A 133 9.11 -3.73 18.45
CA GLY A 133 9.28 -2.27 18.28
C GLY A 133 9.28 -1.76 16.84
N GLY A 134 9.24 -2.66 15.85
CA GLY A 134 9.19 -2.29 14.42
C GLY A 134 7.88 -1.58 14.03
N VAL A 135 7.93 -0.78 12.98
CA VAL A 135 6.86 0.15 12.59
C VAL A 135 6.09 -0.36 11.38
N LEU A 136 4.75 -0.33 11.46
CA LEU A 136 3.87 -0.38 10.31
C LEU A 136 3.39 1.06 10.00
N GLY A 137 3.82 1.61 8.87
CA GLY A 137 3.38 2.91 8.35
C GLY A 137 2.28 2.74 7.31
N VAL A 138 1.12 3.34 7.56
CA VAL A 138 -0.04 3.28 6.67
C VAL A 138 -0.38 4.66 6.15
N VAL A 139 -0.51 4.80 4.83
CA VAL A 139 -1.19 5.92 4.17
C VAL A 139 -2.29 5.35 3.30
N GLN A 140 -3.55 5.72 3.55
CA GLN A 140 -4.69 5.16 2.83
C GLN A 140 -5.75 6.22 2.55
N HIS A 141 -6.39 6.14 1.38
CA HIS A 141 -7.51 7.01 1.03
C HIS A 141 -8.61 6.89 2.08
N HIS A 142 -8.98 8.04 2.65
CA HIS A 142 -9.83 8.14 3.84
C HIS A 142 -11.26 8.53 3.46
N ALA A 143 -12.19 7.59 3.64
CA ALA A 143 -13.61 7.87 3.54
C ALA A 143 -14.07 8.72 4.73
N ARG A 144 -14.98 9.67 4.49
CA ARG A 144 -15.66 10.37 5.59
C ARG A 144 -16.45 9.38 6.44
N ASP A 145 -16.59 9.65 7.72
CA ASP A 145 -17.28 8.75 8.68
C ASP A 145 -18.79 8.58 8.36
N ASP A 146 -19.40 9.59 7.72
CA ASP A 146 -20.81 9.57 7.31
C ASP A 146 -21.10 8.78 6.03
N MET A 147 -20.07 8.36 5.29
CA MET A 147 -20.25 7.52 4.11
C MET A 147 -20.72 6.11 4.49
N PRO A 148 -21.58 5.46 3.65
CA PRO A 148 -22.01 4.08 3.89
C PRO A 148 -20.84 3.10 3.95
N ASP A 149 -20.93 2.08 4.80
CA ASP A 149 -19.86 1.07 4.96
C ASP A 149 -19.67 0.22 3.70
N ASP A 150 -20.74 -0.04 2.97
CA ASP A 150 -20.72 -0.77 1.70
C ASP A 150 -20.05 0.02 0.57
N TRP A 151 -20.08 1.36 0.61
CA TRP A 151 -19.32 2.22 -0.28
C TRP A 151 -17.85 2.32 0.13
N ALA A 152 -17.57 2.43 1.44
CA ALA A 152 -16.24 2.61 2.02
C ALA A 152 -15.52 1.26 2.27
N ASN A 153 -15.80 0.24 1.47
CA ASN A 153 -15.30 -1.13 1.61
C ASN A 153 -13.98 -1.39 0.86
N GLY A 154 -13.41 -0.38 0.18
CA GLY A 154 -12.20 -0.48 -0.64
C GLY A 154 -12.46 -0.55 -2.15
N GLN A 155 -13.68 -0.89 -2.59
CA GLN A 155 -14.05 -0.99 -4.01
C GLN A 155 -13.84 0.35 -4.75
N ASN A 156 -14.19 1.46 -4.09
CA ASN A 156 -14.03 2.81 -4.62
C ASN A 156 -12.67 3.46 -4.24
N GLY A 157 -11.75 2.65 -3.69
CA GLY A 157 -10.43 3.07 -3.24
C GLY A 157 -10.40 3.60 -1.80
N TYR A 158 -11.53 3.95 -1.21
CA TYR A 158 -11.63 4.55 0.12
C TYR A 158 -11.92 3.50 1.21
N LEU A 159 -11.34 3.75 2.41
CA LEU A 159 -11.62 3.01 3.63
C LEU A 159 -11.90 3.99 4.77
N LYS A 160 -12.78 3.63 5.70
CA LYS A 160 -12.92 4.36 6.97
C LYS A 160 -11.68 4.17 7.83
N LYS A 161 -11.26 5.23 8.52
CA LYS A 161 -10.06 5.20 9.39
C LYS A 161 -10.17 4.14 10.49
N GLN A 162 -11.32 4.06 11.17
CA GLN A 162 -11.53 3.10 12.24
C GLN A 162 -11.39 1.66 11.75
N ARG A 163 -11.87 1.33 10.54
CA ARG A 163 -11.70 0.00 9.96
C ARG A 163 -10.22 -0.40 9.79
N VAL A 164 -9.39 0.55 9.34
CA VAL A 164 -7.94 0.30 9.18
C VAL A 164 -7.28 0.10 10.54
N ILE A 165 -7.66 0.90 11.54
CA ILE A 165 -7.18 0.77 12.90
C ILE A 165 -7.57 -0.59 13.48
N ASP A 166 -8.84 -0.98 13.38
CA ASP A 166 -9.34 -2.25 13.91
C ASP A 166 -8.64 -3.46 13.27
N ALA A 167 -8.42 -3.42 11.95
CA ALA A 167 -7.72 -4.48 11.24
C ALA A 167 -6.25 -4.62 11.71
N ALA A 168 -5.54 -3.50 11.89
CA ALA A 168 -4.17 -3.52 12.39
C ALA A 168 -4.10 -4.00 13.85
N ILE A 169 -5.01 -3.56 14.72
CA ILE A 169 -5.11 -4.04 16.10
C ILE A 169 -5.41 -5.54 16.15
N ALA A 170 -6.33 -6.03 15.30
CA ALA A 170 -6.63 -7.46 15.21
C ALA A 170 -5.42 -8.30 14.78
N ALA A 171 -4.49 -7.74 14.01
CA ALA A 171 -3.22 -8.36 13.64
C ALA A 171 -2.15 -8.29 14.74
N GLY A 172 -2.40 -7.60 15.86
CA GLY A 172 -1.51 -7.48 17.02
C GLY A 172 -0.75 -6.16 17.12
N PHE A 173 -0.99 -5.21 16.23
CA PHE A 173 -0.34 -3.89 16.27
C PHE A 173 -0.96 -2.96 17.30
N GLU A 174 -0.16 -1.98 17.76
CA GLU A 174 -0.62 -0.86 18.56
C GLU A 174 -0.53 0.43 17.77
N LEU A 175 -1.62 1.24 17.74
CA LEU A 175 -1.62 2.58 17.15
C LEU A 175 -0.85 3.53 18.07
N VAL A 176 0.21 4.16 17.56
CA VAL A 176 1.07 5.07 18.33
C VAL A 176 1.11 6.49 17.77
N GLY A 177 0.51 6.74 16.61
CA GLY A 177 0.47 8.08 16.05
C GLY A 177 -0.40 8.20 14.82
N GLU A 178 -0.88 9.42 14.62
CA GLU A 178 -1.65 9.85 13.44
C GLU A 178 -1.08 11.17 12.93
N SER A 179 -1.27 11.49 11.66
CA SER A 179 -0.87 12.76 11.07
C SER A 179 -1.84 13.18 9.96
N ASP A 180 -2.13 14.47 9.91
CA ASP A 180 -2.97 15.09 8.89
C ASP A 180 -2.16 15.58 7.67
N ILE A 181 -0.87 15.23 7.56
CA ILE A 181 0.02 15.68 6.48
C ILE A 181 -0.51 15.36 5.07
N ASN A 182 -1.30 14.29 4.95
CA ASN A 182 -1.95 13.87 3.71
C ASN A 182 -3.47 14.12 3.71
N ALA A 183 -3.99 14.87 4.67
CA ALA A 183 -5.40 15.24 4.70
C ALA A 183 -5.71 16.27 3.62
N ASN A 184 -6.85 16.11 2.96
CA ASN A 184 -7.36 17.05 1.98
C ASN A 184 -8.87 17.25 2.20
N ALA A 185 -9.23 18.39 2.80
CA ALA A 185 -10.63 18.74 3.08
C ALA A 185 -11.46 19.03 1.81
N ASN A 186 -10.81 19.24 0.65
CA ASN A 186 -11.50 19.45 -0.62
C ASN A 186 -12.00 18.14 -1.24
N ASP A 187 -11.45 16.98 -0.83
CA ASP A 187 -11.93 15.69 -1.31
C ASP A 187 -13.23 15.30 -0.58
N GLN A 188 -14.35 15.63 -1.20
CA GLN A 188 -15.70 15.41 -0.69
C GLN A 188 -16.47 14.47 -1.64
N PRO A 189 -16.14 13.16 -1.65
CA PRO A 189 -16.80 12.22 -2.55
C PRO A 189 -18.28 12.03 -2.20
N THR A 190 -19.08 11.77 -3.22
CA THR A 190 -20.45 11.22 -3.13
C THR A 190 -20.40 9.69 -3.24
N THR A 191 -21.55 9.03 -3.13
CA THR A 191 -21.65 7.56 -3.31
C THR A 191 -21.41 7.09 -4.76
N ASP A 192 -21.44 8.01 -5.73
CA ASP A 192 -21.17 7.72 -7.14
C ASP A 192 -19.68 7.87 -7.51
N ASP A 193 -18.87 8.40 -6.59
CA ASP A 193 -17.46 8.70 -6.84
C ASP A 193 -16.53 7.53 -6.53
N ILE A 194 -15.42 7.51 -7.29
CA ILE A 194 -14.26 6.66 -7.03
C ILE A 194 -13.02 7.52 -6.77
N VAL A 195 -12.03 7.00 -6.05
CA VAL A 195 -10.82 7.77 -5.73
C VAL A 195 -10.01 8.15 -6.98
N TRP A 196 -10.02 7.31 -8.00
CA TRP A 196 -9.27 7.52 -9.25
C TRP A 196 -9.82 8.63 -10.14
N ARG A 197 -10.96 9.28 -9.76
CA ARG A 197 -11.42 10.52 -10.37
C ARG A 197 -10.44 11.68 -10.12
N LEU A 198 -9.69 11.62 -9.02
CA LEU A 198 -8.73 12.65 -8.61
C LEU A 198 -7.32 12.41 -9.20
N PRO A 199 -6.46 13.43 -9.16
CA PRO A 199 -5.05 13.28 -9.51
C PRO A 199 -4.34 12.15 -8.74
N PRO A 200 -3.40 11.45 -9.37
CA PRO A 200 -2.93 11.62 -10.76
C PRO A 200 -3.78 10.85 -11.79
N GLY A 201 -4.81 10.09 -11.35
CA GLY A 201 -5.59 9.20 -12.20
C GLY A 201 -6.48 9.94 -13.20
N LEU A 202 -7.37 10.81 -12.70
CA LEU A 202 -8.33 11.60 -13.48
C LEU A 202 -9.18 10.77 -14.45
N LEU A 203 -9.48 9.50 -14.09
CA LEU A 203 -10.08 8.51 -15.00
C LEU A 203 -11.50 8.85 -15.45
N THR A 204 -12.23 9.69 -14.67
CA THR A 204 -13.63 10.03 -15.00
C THR A 204 -13.78 11.28 -15.86
N SER A 205 -12.66 11.92 -16.24
CA SER A 205 -12.63 13.20 -16.95
C SER A 205 -11.79 13.19 -18.24
N GLU A 206 -11.57 12.00 -18.81
CA GLU A 206 -10.73 11.87 -20.01
C GLU A 206 -11.23 12.72 -21.19
N ASP A 207 -12.56 12.77 -21.39
CA ASP A 207 -13.22 13.50 -22.48
C ASP A 207 -13.94 14.79 -22.01
N ASP A 208 -13.73 15.21 -20.75
CA ASP A 208 -14.38 16.40 -20.17
C ASP A 208 -13.33 17.34 -19.54
N PRO A 209 -12.86 18.35 -20.31
CA PRO A 209 -11.84 19.29 -19.83
C PRO A 209 -12.30 20.15 -18.65
N ASP A 210 -13.60 20.49 -18.57
CA ASP A 210 -14.14 21.34 -17.50
C ASP A 210 -14.20 20.52 -16.21
N LEU A 211 -14.73 19.30 -16.24
CA LEU A 211 -14.69 18.38 -15.11
C LEU A 211 -13.24 18.08 -14.69
N ARG A 212 -12.34 17.89 -15.66
CA ARG A 212 -10.93 17.67 -15.37
C ARG A 212 -10.32 18.81 -14.57
N ALA A 213 -10.58 20.05 -14.97
CA ALA A 213 -10.08 21.24 -14.26
C ALA A 213 -10.66 21.32 -12.84
N GLU A 214 -11.93 20.97 -12.64
CA GLU A 214 -12.56 20.89 -11.31
C GLU A 214 -11.87 19.84 -10.43
N LEU A 215 -11.63 18.64 -10.96
CA LEU A 215 -10.97 17.55 -10.22
C LEU A 215 -9.50 17.85 -9.91
N GLU A 216 -8.78 18.50 -10.83
CA GLU A 216 -7.42 18.99 -10.60
C GLU A 216 -7.39 20.07 -9.48
N ALA A 217 -8.41 20.92 -9.39
CA ALA A 217 -8.52 21.91 -8.32
C ALA A 217 -8.81 21.29 -6.95
N VAL A 218 -9.48 20.14 -6.89
CA VAL A 218 -9.61 19.34 -5.64
C VAL A 218 -8.23 18.88 -5.16
N GLY A 219 -7.36 18.48 -6.09
CA GLY A 219 -6.05 17.91 -5.79
C GLY A 219 -6.10 16.40 -5.50
N GLU A 220 -5.07 15.88 -4.86
CA GLU A 220 -5.04 14.46 -4.49
C GLU A 220 -6.08 14.14 -3.40
N SER A 221 -6.48 12.86 -3.33
CA SER A 221 -7.47 12.39 -2.36
C SER A 221 -7.12 12.69 -0.90
N ASN A 222 -8.15 12.84 -0.08
CA ASN A 222 -7.98 12.83 1.38
C ASN A 222 -7.40 11.49 1.84
N ARG A 223 -6.32 11.50 2.64
CA ARG A 223 -5.65 10.29 3.12
C ARG A 223 -5.36 10.35 4.61
N MET A 224 -5.72 9.29 5.31
CA MET A 224 -5.23 9.04 6.66
C MET A 224 -3.74 8.66 6.62
N THR A 225 -2.99 9.07 7.62
CA THR A 225 -1.60 8.65 7.85
C THR A 225 -1.52 8.12 9.28
N LEU A 226 -1.26 6.81 9.41
CA LEU A 226 -1.32 6.11 10.69
C LEU A 226 0.01 5.38 10.95
N LYS A 227 0.54 5.52 12.15
CA LYS A 227 1.75 4.82 12.60
C LYS A 227 1.37 3.80 13.67
N PHE A 228 1.68 2.54 13.37
CA PHE A 228 1.54 1.45 14.32
C PHE A 228 2.91 0.89 14.68
N VAL A 229 2.99 0.22 15.82
CA VAL A 229 4.17 -0.55 16.24
C VAL A 229 3.78 -1.99 16.54
N LYS A 230 4.72 -2.90 16.31
CA LYS A 230 4.68 -4.25 16.87
C LYS A 230 5.16 -4.15 18.31
N PRO A 231 4.36 -4.54 19.32
CA PRO A 231 4.80 -4.55 20.71
C PRO A 231 6.10 -5.32 20.94
N GLU A 232 6.80 -4.97 22.06
CA GLU A 232 8.02 -5.64 22.51
C GLU A 232 7.81 -7.13 22.84
#